data_9e349031fb673a70339ffcc27c6f38e1
#
_entry.id   9e349031fb673a70339ffcc27c6f38e1
#
_cell.length_a   1.000
_cell.length_b   1.000
_cell.length_c   1.000
_cell.angle_alpha   90.00
_cell.angle_beta   90.00
_cell.angle_gamma   90.00
#
_symmetry.space_group_name_H-M   'P 1'
#
loop_
_entity.id
_entity.type
_entity.pdbx_description
1 polymer ?
#
loop_
_entity_poly.entity_id
_entity_poly.type
_entity_poly.pdbx_seq_one_letter_code
_entity_poly.pdbx_strand_id
1 'polypeptide(L)'
;MQPPVRPVLNGFAVAALVTSLLCLAPLGLIFGVVALVQISRKGQRGKGLAIAGISVSGVVLLLVAAVVAGVVNFRVWALPTRDDSGEVTRRGWTTVHSLKVGDCFNPGAGVPKRDKSSLGDASVELVPCDESHQGEVYATVALSGQRDFPKRDVIAAIAEPRCMELLFGYSMDPPAFGGLRTYYYYPDEKGWAAGKRTVLCWVARSGEAELDTSVRRGASDLTADQLSFVSAVKPLSVVSALQPAKNPRQDLAGAKAWAGRMAEAQAETIQLLKDTELPGAERPTGRLVAELEAGLPLWRQAAEAPDADTFYGQLRSLKQHNPDPYVREIRGLLGLPLPSAEPTPAL
;
A
#
# COMPACT_ATOMS: atom_id res chain seq x y z
N MET A 1 33.92 83.29 18.23
CA MET A 1 33.80 81.89 18.72
C MET A 1 32.58 81.29 18.05
N GLN A 2 32.72 80.31 17.15
CA GLN A 2 31.60 79.58 16.55
C GLN A 2 31.09 78.56 17.58
N PRO A 3 29.76 78.46 17.76
CA PRO A 3 29.20 77.47 18.70
C PRO A 3 29.55 76.03 18.23
N PRO A 4 29.80 75.08 19.14
CA PRO A 4 30.13 73.71 18.78
C PRO A 4 28.96 73.06 18.03
N VAL A 5 29.19 72.68 16.78
CA VAL A 5 28.23 71.94 15.96
C VAL A 5 27.99 70.57 16.62
N ARG A 6 26.79 70.32 17.13
CA ARG A 6 26.42 69.02 17.69
C ARG A 6 26.37 67.98 16.54
N PRO A 7 27.14 66.89 16.61
CA PRO A 7 27.14 65.89 15.54
C PRO A 7 25.77 65.22 15.45
N VAL A 8 25.18 65.20 14.23
CA VAL A 8 23.85 64.69 13.89
C VAL A 8 23.86 63.16 13.93
N LEU A 9 22.77 62.58 14.37
CA LEU A 9 22.54 61.11 14.41
C LEU A 9 22.42 60.60 12.98
N ASN A 10 23.09 59.49 12.62
CA ASN A 10 23.04 58.92 11.29
C ASN A 10 21.69 58.16 11.10
N GLY A 11 20.90 58.57 10.09
CA GLY A 11 19.60 57.98 9.78
C GLY A 11 19.64 56.52 9.37
N PHE A 12 20.73 56.07 8.70
CA PHE A 12 20.94 54.68 8.34
C PHE A 12 21.21 53.79 9.57
N ALA A 13 21.78 54.33 10.64
CA ALA A 13 21.99 53.61 11.88
C ALA A 13 20.64 53.33 12.60
N VAL A 14 19.70 54.26 12.54
CA VAL A 14 18.34 54.08 13.07
C VAL A 14 17.57 53.11 12.16
N ALA A 15 17.65 53.27 10.85
CA ALA A 15 17.03 52.37 9.88
C ALA A 15 17.53 50.92 10.02
N ALA A 16 18.83 50.72 10.25
CA ALA A 16 19.42 49.39 10.47
C ALA A 16 18.81 48.71 11.71
N LEU A 17 18.65 49.43 12.79
CA LEU A 17 18.05 48.86 14.03
C LEU A 17 16.56 48.54 13.82
N VAL A 18 15.79 49.44 13.19
CA VAL A 18 14.34 49.25 12.97
C VAL A 18 14.09 48.08 12.00
N THR A 19 14.82 47.99 10.91
CA THR A 19 14.67 46.90 9.93
C THR A 19 15.09 45.53 10.49
N SER A 20 16.12 45.50 11.36
CA SER A 20 16.51 44.27 12.06
C SER A 20 15.44 43.75 13.03
N LEU A 21 14.72 44.67 13.70
CA LEU A 21 13.61 44.33 14.60
C LEU A 21 12.33 43.91 13.87
N LEU A 22 12.13 44.40 12.63
CA LEU A 22 11.00 44.04 11.75
C LEU A 22 11.23 42.73 10.92
N CYS A 23 12.20 41.89 11.32
CA CYS A 23 12.58 40.66 10.61
C CYS A 23 13.07 40.84 9.15
N LEU A 24 13.46 42.07 8.78
CA LEU A 24 14.07 42.36 7.48
C LEU A 24 15.59 42.31 7.61
N ALA A 25 16.11 41.22 8.18
CA ALA A 25 17.52 41.06 8.55
C ALA A 25 18.54 41.35 7.44
N PRO A 26 18.34 40.97 6.16
CA PRO A 26 19.28 41.34 5.09
C PRO A 26 19.39 42.86 4.89
N LEU A 27 18.31 43.61 4.99
CA LEU A 27 18.29 45.05 4.87
C LEU A 27 18.95 45.74 6.07
N GLY A 28 18.71 45.19 7.29
CA GLY A 28 19.35 45.66 8.51
C GLY A 28 20.89 45.56 8.46
N LEU A 29 21.41 44.49 7.88
CA LEU A 29 22.85 44.28 7.69
C LEU A 29 23.42 45.28 6.68
N ILE A 30 22.75 45.49 5.54
CA ILE A 30 23.19 46.45 4.51
C ILE A 30 23.18 47.87 5.07
N PHE A 31 22.11 48.29 5.71
CA PHE A 31 22.04 49.65 6.30
C PHE A 31 23.02 49.84 7.43
N GLY A 32 23.28 48.81 8.23
CA GLY A 32 24.26 48.84 9.29
C GLY A 32 25.71 49.07 8.78
N VAL A 33 26.09 48.37 7.71
CA VAL A 33 27.38 48.54 7.07
C VAL A 33 27.52 49.94 6.43
N VAL A 34 26.49 50.40 5.70
CA VAL A 34 26.45 51.75 5.12
C VAL A 34 26.55 52.81 6.21
N ALA A 35 25.84 52.64 7.33
CA ALA A 35 25.92 53.56 8.46
C ALA A 35 27.32 53.65 9.07
N LEU A 36 27.99 52.51 9.27
CA LEU A 36 29.38 52.51 9.78
C LEU A 36 30.35 53.24 8.90
N VAL A 37 30.24 53.02 7.57
CA VAL A 37 31.09 53.74 6.56
C VAL A 37 30.82 55.26 6.59
N GLN A 38 29.55 55.68 6.68
CA GLN A 38 29.21 57.10 6.72
C GLN A 38 29.63 57.76 8.05
N ILE A 39 29.44 57.08 9.18
CA ILE A 39 29.85 57.56 10.50
C ILE A 39 31.38 57.76 10.53
N SER A 40 32.14 56.79 9.97
CA SER A 40 33.60 56.89 9.96
C SER A 40 34.10 58.00 9.05
N ARG A 41 33.41 58.32 7.92
CA ARG A 41 33.83 59.34 6.96
C ARG A 41 33.32 60.75 7.35
N LYS A 42 32.14 60.88 7.97
CA LYS A 42 31.51 62.16 8.21
C LYS A 42 31.48 62.57 9.69
N GLY A 43 32.07 61.79 10.60
CA GLY A 43 32.13 62.11 12.04
C GLY A 43 30.77 62.17 12.74
N GLN A 44 29.73 61.44 12.21
CA GLN A 44 28.36 61.41 12.73
C GLN A 44 28.29 60.55 14.01
N ARG A 45 27.22 60.74 14.80
CA ARG A 45 26.91 59.89 15.96
C ARG A 45 26.02 58.70 15.56
N GLY A 46 26.10 57.57 16.31
CA GLY A 46 25.25 56.42 16.13
C GLY A 46 25.99 55.09 15.86
N LYS A 47 27.33 55.09 16.10
CA LYS A 47 28.17 53.89 15.90
C LYS A 47 27.65 52.67 16.65
N GLY A 48 27.15 52.84 17.90
CA GLY A 48 26.58 51.79 18.71
C GLY A 48 25.29 51.23 18.12
N LEU A 49 24.41 52.08 17.55
CA LEU A 49 23.16 51.67 16.93
C LEU A 49 23.41 50.87 15.64
N ALA A 50 24.39 51.26 14.85
CA ALA A 50 24.78 50.53 13.64
C ALA A 50 25.37 49.15 13.98
N ILE A 51 26.23 49.06 14.99
CA ILE A 51 26.77 47.76 15.45
C ILE A 51 25.65 46.89 16.01
N ALA A 52 24.76 47.44 16.82
CA ALA A 52 23.60 46.68 17.35
C ALA A 52 22.71 46.14 16.21
N GLY A 53 22.40 46.95 15.18
CA GLY A 53 21.63 46.52 14.02
C GLY A 53 22.30 45.38 13.26
N ILE A 54 23.62 45.47 13.02
CA ILE A 54 24.41 44.41 12.38
C ILE A 54 24.39 43.13 13.23
N SER A 55 24.60 43.24 14.54
CA SER A 55 24.66 42.10 15.45
C SER A 55 23.29 41.36 15.48
N VAL A 56 22.20 42.10 15.64
CA VAL A 56 20.83 41.53 15.65
C VAL A 56 20.52 40.88 14.30
N SER A 57 20.83 41.57 13.18
CA SER A 57 20.65 41.00 11.82
C SER A 57 21.45 39.72 11.63
N GLY A 58 22.69 39.68 12.09
CA GLY A 58 23.56 38.50 12.01
C GLY A 58 23.02 37.33 12.80
N VAL A 59 22.56 37.56 14.03
CA VAL A 59 21.94 36.49 14.87
C VAL A 59 20.67 35.98 14.23
N VAL A 60 19.77 36.85 13.74
CA VAL A 60 18.54 36.44 13.06
C VAL A 60 18.83 35.63 11.82
N LEU A 61 19.79 36.02 10.98
CA LEU A 61 20.20 35.27 9.79
C LEU A 61 20.75 33.88 10.14
N LEU A 62 21.58 33.79 11.18
CA LEU A 62 22.08 32.50 11.68
C LEU A 62 20.98 31.60 12.21
N LEU A 63 20.02 32.14 12.94
CA LEU A 63 18.87 31.38 13.41
C LEU A 63 17.99 30.87 12.25
N VAL A 64 17.72 31.73 11.26
CA VAL A 64 16.98 31.32 10.06
C VAL A 64 17.74 30.25 9.30
N ALA A 65 19.05 30.40 9.10
CA ALA A 65 19.88 29.39 8.47
C ALA A 65 19.87 28.06 9.23
N ALA A 66 19.93 28.09 10.56
CA ALA A 66 19.87 26.89 11.40
C ALA A 66 18.49 26.20 11.32
N VAL A 67 17.40 26.98 11.32
CA VAL A 67 16.04 26.44 11.14
C VAL A 67 15.89 25.82 9.74
N VAL A 68 16.32 26.53 8.70
CA VAL A 68 16.26 26.00 7.32
C VAL A 68 17.10 24.73 7.18
N ALA A 69 18.32 24.73 7.71
CA ALA A 69 19.18 23.55 7.72
C ALA A 69 18.54 22.40 8.51
N GLY A 70 17.92 22.67 9.65
CA GLY A 70 17.20 21.68 10.46
C GLY A 70 16.00 21.09 9.72
N VAL A 71 15.19 21.93 9.08
CA VAL A 71 14.04 21.49 8.29
C VAL A 71 14.45 20.68 7.07
N VAL A 72 15.51 21.10 6.36
CA VAL A 72 16.04 20.38 5.20
C VAL A 72 16.60 19.01 5.65
N ASN A 73 17.40 18.96 6.70
CA ASN A 73 17.91 17.69 7.23
C ASN A 73 16.76 16.77 7.70
N PHE A 74 15.78 17.30 8.42
CA PHE A 74 14.63 16.50 8.85
C PHE A 74 13.84 15.92 7.66
N ARG A 75 13.62 16.70 6.60
CA ARG A 75 12.94 16.20 5.38
C ARG A 75 13.75 15.13 4.66
N VAL A 76 15.06 15.30 4.57
CA VAL A 76 15.96 14.29 3.95
C VAL A 76 15.95 12.99 4.76
N TRP A 77 15.90 13.08 6.10
CA TRP A 77 15.78 11.90 6.98
C TRP A 77 14.40 11.23 6.93
N ALA A 78 13.35 11.96 6.63
CA ALA A 78 11.98 11.45 6.54
C ALA A 78 11.66 10.82 5.18
N LEU A 79 12.52 10.99 4.17
CA LEU A 79 12.32 10.37 2.86
C LEU A 79 12.85 8.92 2.85
N PRO A 80 12.11 7.99 2.23
CA PRO A 80 12.60 6.64 2.05
C PRO A 80 13.79 6.61 1.11
N THR A 81 14.71 5.67 1.31
CA THR A 81 15.79 5.39 0.38
C THR A 81 15.61 4.04 -0.26
N ARG A 82 16.05 3.92 -1.50
CA ARG A 82 16.06 2.68 -2.28
C ARG A 82 17.47 2.39 -2.75
N ASP A 83 17.78 1.12 -2.93
CA ASP A 83 19.02 0.69 -3.59
C ASP A 83 18.90 0.73 -5.11
N ASP A 84 19.96 0.27 -5.81
CA ASP A 84 20.02 0.23 -7.27
C ASP A 84 19.01 -0.74 -7.90
N SER A 85 18.52 -1.73 -7.15
CA SER A 85 17.44 -2.65 -7.57
C SER A 85 16.06 -2.01 -7.42
N GLY A 86 15.95 -0.91 -6.70
CA GLY A 86 14.72 -0.20 -6.36
C GLY A 86 14.06 -0.68 -5.07
N GLU A 87 14.68 -1.60 -4.33
CA GLU A 87 14.22 -2.06 -3.03
C GLU A 87 14.37 -0.97 -1.97
N VAL A 88 13.40 -0.89 -1.05
CA VAL A 88 13.43 0.08 0.06
C VAL A 88 14.45 -0.38 1.09
N THR A 89 15.46 0.43 1.35
CA THR A 89 16.54 0.17 2.32
C THR A 89 16.41 0.97 3.61
N ARG A 90 15.59 2.03 3.60
CA ARG A 90 15.30 2.83 4.80
C ARG A 90 13.87 3.31 4.72
N ARG A 91 13.16 3.14 5.84
CA ARG A 91 11.77 3.62 5.98
C ARG A 91 11.66 5.13 5.82
N GLY A 92 10.51 5.57 5.36
CA GLY A 92 10.21 6.99 5.21
C GLY A 92 8.83 7.24 4.63
N TRP A 93 8.32 8.46 4.83
CA TRP A 93 6.99 8.85 4.40
C TRP A 93 6.96 9.28 2.94
N THR A 94 5.93 8.82 2.23
CA THR A 94 5.66 9.17 0.84
C THR A 94 4.17 9.15 0.56
N THR A 95 3.77 9.33 -0.70
CA THR A 95 2.38 9.22 -1.14
C THR A 95 2.13 7.88 -1.81
N VAL A 96 0.90 7.38 -1.80
CA VAL A 96 0.51 6.15 -2.50
C VAL A 96 0.87 6.16 -3.99
N HIS A 97 1.01 7.34 -4.59
CA HIS A 97 1.38 7.49 -6.01
C HIS A 97 2.84 7.15 -6.32
N SER A 98 3.71 7.12 -5.34
CA SER A 98 5.12 6.74 -5.50
C SER A 98 5.38 5.28 -5.20
N LEU A 99 4.36 4.53 -4.76
CA LEU A 99 4.44 3.11 -4.53
C LEU A 99 4.70 2.35 -5.83
N LYS A 100 5.53 1.33 -5.74
CA LYS A 100 5.87 0.41 -6.83
C LYS A 100 5.48 -1.01 -6.44
N VAL A 101 5.36 -1.89 -7.42
CA VAL A 101 5.21 -3.33 -7.17
C VAL A 101 6.44 -3.84 -6.43
N GLY A 102 6.23 -4.55 -5.33
CA GLY A 102 7.25 -5.02 -4.40
C GLY A 102 7.46 -4.12 -3.17
N ASP A 103 6.81 -2.95 -3.09
CA ASP A 103 6.93 -2.08 -1.93
C ASP A 103 6.14 -2.60 -0.73
N CYS A 104 6.79 -2.67 0.41
CA CYS A 104 6.20 -2.90 1.71
C CYS A 104 5.97 -1.56 2.42
N PHE A 105 4.81 -1.40 3.09
CA PHE A 105 4.43 -0.11 3.63
C PHE A 105 3.42 -0.19 4.78
N ASN A 106 3.33 0.89 5.54
CA ASN A 106 2.28 1.12 6.52
C ASN A 106 1.35 2.23 6.01
N PRO A 107 0.04 1.97 5.82
CA PRO A 107 -0.92 3.01 5.47
C PRO A 107 -1.03 4.05 6.59
N GLY A 108 -0.92 5.35 6.28
CA GLY A 108 -1.00 6.41 7.27
C GLY A 108 -2.35 6.48 8.02
N ALA A 109 -3.43 6.00 7.39
CA ALA A 109 -4.76 5.86 7.99
C ALA A 109 -5.06 4.45 8.52
N GLY A 110 -4.06 3.55 8.53
CA GLY A 110 -4.23 2.13 8.85
C GLY A 110 -4.89 1.32 7.73
N VAL A 111 -4.96 0.00 7.92
CA VAL A 111 -5.59 -0.93 6.97
C VAL A 111 -7.11 -0.75 7.01
N PRO A 112 -7.80 -0.58 5.86
CA PRO A 112 -9.24 -0.40 5.84
C PRO A 112 -9.99 -1.62 6.37
N LYS A 113 -10.90 -1.43 7.33
CA LYS A 113 -11.62 -2.55 7.98
C LYS A 113 -12.77 -3.12 7.15
N ARG A 114 -13.45 -2.29 6.36
CA ARG A 114 -14.69 -2.66 5.63
C ARG A 114 -14.61 -2.47 4.13
N ASP A 115 -13.73 -1.62 3.69
CA ASP A 115 -13.67 -1.16 2.32
C ASP A 115 -12.34 -1.60 1.69
N LYS A 116 -12.43 -2.38 0.62
CA LYS A 116 -11.23 -2.86 -0.10
C LYS A 116 -10.55 -1.75 -0.91
N SER A 117 -11.19 -0.59 -1.03
CA SER A 117 -10.71 0.51 -1.85
C SER A 117 -10.46 1.77 -1.05
N SER A 118 -9.44 2.52 -1.41
CA SER A 118 -9.20 3.86 -0.88
C SER A 118 -8.68 4.80 -1.97
N LEU A 119 -8.93 6.09 -1.76
CA LEU A 119 -8.49 7.13 -2.66
C LEU A 119 -6.97 7.29 -2.61
N GLY A 120 -6.39 7.57 -3.75
CA GLY A 120 -4.96 7.64 -3.96
C GLY A 120 -4.22 8.86 -3.38
N ASP A 121 -4.82 9.63 -2.48
CA ASP A 121 -4.21 10.84 -1.91
C ASP A 121 -3.64 10.61 -0.49
N ALA A 122 -3.65 9.35 -0.03
CA ALA A 122 -3.16 8.99 1.28
C ALA A 122 -1.62 9.01 1.34
N SER A 123 -1.08 9.43 2.49
CA SER A 123 0.31 9.23 2.84
C SER A 123 0.54 7.82 3.35
N VAL A 124 1.70 7.26 3.05
CA VAL A 124 2.13 5.94 3.49
C VAL A 124 3.57 6.02 3.99
N GLU A 125 3.92 5.18 4.94
CA GLU A 125 5.31 4.96 5.33
C GLU A 125 5.85 3.75 4.56
N LEU A 126 6.80 3.95 3.67
CA LEU A 126 7.56 2.85 3.06
C LEU A 126 8.47 2.21 4.11
N VAL A 127 8.54 0.89 4.07
CA VAL A 127 9.31 0.07 5.03
C VAL A 127 10.08 -0.99 4.23
N PRO A 128 11.33 -1.34 4.60
CA PRO A 128 11.98 -2.54 4.09
C PRO A 128 11.11 -3.79 4.33
N CYS A 129 11.03 -4.69 3.35
CA CYS A 129 10.13 -5.85 3.44
C CYS A 129 10.58 -6.93 4.43
N ASP A 130 11.79 -6.85 4.95
CA ASP A 130 12.32 -7.66 6.05
C ASP A 130 12.03 -7.07 7.44
N GLU A 131 11.39 -5.90 7.50
CA GLU A 131 10.84 -5.30 8.72
C GLU A 131 9.33 -5.50 8.79
N SER A 132 8.76 -5.44 10.00
CA SER A 132 7.31 -5.57 10.21
C SER A 132 6.56 -4.45 9.51
N HIS A 133 5.53 -4.81 8.72
CA HIS A 133 4.74 -3.90 7.89
C HIS A 133 3.29 -4.38 7.72
N GLN A 134 2.40 -3.48 7.36
CA GLN A 134 0.97 -3.78 7.25
C GLN A 134 0.53 -4.14 5.83
N GLY A 135 1.21 -3.66 4.80
CA GLY A 135 0.78 -3.86 3.42
C GLY A 135 1.93 -4.04 2.45
N GLU A 136 1.68 -4.80 1.38
CA GLU A 136 2.63 -4.99 0.28
C GLU A 136 1.94 -4.82 -1.07
N VAL A 137 2.56 -4.01 -1.95
CA VAL A 137 2.08 -3.78 -3.31
C VAL A 137 2.53 -4.93 -4.20
N TYR A 138 1.59 -5.59 -4.86
CA TYR A 138 1.92 -6.76 -5.69
C TYR A 138 1.60 -6.60 -7.18
N ALA A 139 0.72 -5.65 -7.55
CA ALA A 139 0.36 -5.46 -8.96
C ALA A 139 -0.23 -4.08 -9.24
N THR A 140 -0.33 -3.76 -10.53
CA THR A 140 -1.09 -2.63 -11.04
C THR A 140 -2.10 -3.09 -12.09
N VAL A 141 -3.28 -2.44 -12.14
CA VAL A 141 -4.34 -2.70 -13.12
C VAL A 141 -4.70 -1.42 -13.84
N ALA A 142 -4.67 -1.44 -15.17
CA ALA A 142 -5.06 -0.29 -15.97
C ALA A 142 -6.59 -0.16 -16.04
N LEU A 143 -7.11 1.05 -15.82
CA LEU A 143 -8.50 1.42 -16.04
C LEU A 143 -8.67 1.91 -17.49
N SER A 144 -8.51 1.00 -18.45
CA SER A 144 -8.65 1.32 -19.87
C SER A 144 -10.13 1.37 -20.30
N GLY A 145 -10.41 2.10 -21.40
CA GLY A 145 -11.76 2.18 -21.98
C GLY A 145 -12.69 3.18 -21.33
N GLN A 146 -12.32 3.83 -20.25
CA GLN A 146 -13.12 4.84 -19.56
C GLN A 146 -12.67 6.25 -19.99
N ARG A 147 -13.57 7.05 -20.56
CA ARG A 147 -13.30 8.46 -20.91
C ARG A 147 -13.44 9.36 -19.69
N ASP A 148 -14.57 9.23 -19.01
CA ASP A 148 -14.90 9.99 -17.81
C ASP A 148 -14.42 9.25 -16.55
N PHE A 149 -14.34 9.96 -15.41
CA PHE A 149 -14.03 9.33 -14.13
C PHE A 149 -15.08 8.27 -13.80
N PRO A 150 -14.71 6.99 -13.71
CA PRO A 150 -15.68 5.93 -13.51
C PRO A 150 -16.22 5.95 -12.08
N LYS A 151 -17.47 5.52 -11.93
CA LYS A 151 -18.06 5.30 -10.62
C LYS A 151 -17.31 4.20 -9.88
N ARG A 152 -17.37 4.23 -8.55
CA ARG A 152 -16.68 3.29 -7.67
C ARG A 152 -17.02 1.82 -7.94
N ASP A 153 -18.27 1.53 -8.23
CA ASP A 153 -18.73 0.17 -8.58
C ASP A 153 -18.11 -0.34 -9.88
N VAL A 154 -17.91 0.53 -10.87
CA VAL A 154 -17.22 0.21 -12.12
C VAL A 154 -15.72 -0.07 -11.85
N ILE A 155 -15.08 0.75 -11.01
CA ILE A 155 -13.68 0.53 -10.62
C ILE A 155 -13.55 -0.82 -9.89
N ALA A 156 -14.44 -1.10 -8.93
CA ALA A 156 -14.45 -2.35 -8.17
C ALA A 156 -14.63 -3.58 -9.09
N ALA A 157 -15.57 -3.51 -10.04
CA ALA A 157 -15.82 -4.59 -10.98
C ALA A 157 -14.60 -4.93 -11.87
N ILE A 158 -13.75 -3.94 -12.15
CA ILE A 158 -12.51 -4.14 -12.92
C ILE A 158 -11.37 -4.57 -11.98
N ALA A 159 -11.19 -3.89 -10.87
CA ALA A 159 -10.03 -4.03 -10.00
C ALA A 159 -10.06 -5.35 -9.19
N GLU A 160 -11.18 -5.68 -8.54
CA GLU A 160 -11.23 -6.82 -7.61
C GLU A 160 -10.85 -8.15 -8.26
N PRO A 161 -11.44 -8.57 -9.39
CA PRO A 161 -11.05 -9.84 -10.01
C PRO A 161 -9.62 -9.83 -10.52
N ARG A 162 -9.17 -8.72 -11.11
CA ARG A 162 -7.82 -8.63 -11.66
C ARG A 162 -6.75 -8.58 -10.56
N CYS A 163 -6.97 -7.83 -9.48
CA CYS A 163 -6.07 -7.82 -8.34
C CYS A 163 -5.96 -9.23 -7.73
N MET A 164 -7.08 -9.94 -7.54
CA MET A 164 -7.06 -11.30 -6.99
C MET A 164 -6.27 -12.27 -7.87
N GLU A 165 -6.52 -12.26 -9.19
CA GLU A 165 -5.79 -13.10 -10.15
C GLU A 165 -4.27 -12.81 -10.13
N LEU A 166 -3.90 -11.52 -10.10
CA LEU A 166 -2.52 -11.08 -10.08
C LEU A 166 -1.79 -11.42 -8.76
N LEU A 167 -2.50 -11.51 -7.64
CA LEU A 167 -1.92 -11.98 -6.38
C LEU A 167 -1.35 -13.40 -6.50
N PHE A 168 -2.08 -14.31 -7.14
CA PHE A 168 -1.61 -15.68 -7.39
C PHE A 168 -0.51 -15.78 -8.47
N GLY A 169 -0.23 -14.69 -9.19
CA GLY A 169 0.95 -14.55 -10.03
C GLY A 169 2.15 -14.01 -9.28
N TYR A 170 1.92 -13.13 -8.30
CA TYR A 170 2.96 -12.54 -7.47
C TYR A 170 3.42 -13.47 -6.35
N SER A 171 2.49 -14.18 -5.73
CA SER A 171 2.74 -15.21 -4.73
C SER A 171 2.17 -16.54 -5.21
N MET A 172 3.02 -17.54 -5.40
CA MET A 172 2.59 -18.89 -5.80
C MET A 172 1.75 -19.58 -4.71
N ASP A 173 1.92 -19.16 -3.45
CA ASP A 173 1.24 -19.76 -2.30
C ASP A 173 0.74 -18.70 -1.31
N PRO A 174 -0.25 -17.86 -1.66
CA PRO A 174 -0.80 -16.85 -0.76
C PRO A 174 -1.28 -17.40 0.59
N PRO A 175 -1.85 -18.62 0.68
CA PRO A 175 -2.28 -19.21 1.95
C PRO A 175 -1.15 -19.41 2.98
N ALA A 176 0.11 -19.45 2.53
CA ALA A 176 1.27 -19.58 3.43
C ALA A 176 1.44 -18.40 4.40
N PHE A 177 0.89 -17.23 4.04
CA PHE A 177 1.03 -15.99 4.82
C PHE A 177 -0.15 -15.74 5.76
N GLY A 178 -1.12 -16.64 5.82
CA GLY A 178 -2.32 -16.54 6.67
C GLY A 178 -3.21 -15.36 6.27
N GLY A 179 -4.51 -15.52 6.31
CA GLY A 179 -5.53 -14.49 6.24
C GLY A 179 -5.30 -13.24 5.37
N LEU A 180 -4.63 -13.38 4.21
CA LEU A 180 -4.37 -12.26 3.32
C LEU A 180 -5.66 -11.74 2.71
N ARG A 181 -5.82 -10.42 2.72
CA ARG A 181 -6.89 -9.70 2.02
C ARG A 181 -6.31 -8.77 0.97
N THR A 182 -6.94 -8.73 -0.20
CA THR A 182 -6.60 -7.81 -1.28
C THR A 182 -7.30 -6.48 -1.09
N TYR A 183 -6.55 -5.42 -1.31
CA TYR A 183 -6.99 -4.04 -1.30
C TYR A 183 -6.50 -3.36 -2.57
N TYR A 184 -7.05 -2.19 -2.87
CA TYR A 184 -6.55 -1.39 -3.99
C TYR A 184 -6.69 0.10 -3.75
N TYR A 185 -5.70 0.85 -4.21
CA TYR A 185 -5.78 2.29 -4.37
C TYR A 185 -6.18 2.62 -5.80
N TYR A 186 -7.01 3.63 -5.98
CA TYR A 186 -7.40 4.14 -7.29
C TYR A 186 -7.31 5.67 -7.32
N PRO A 187 -7.09 6.31 -8.50
CA PRO A 187 -7.00 7.76 -8.59
C PRO A 187 -8.33 8.42 -8.21
N ASP A 188 -8.27 9.56 -7.55
CA ASP A 188 -9.40 10.45 -7.39
C ASP A 188 -9.72 11.22 -8.70
N GLU A 189 -10.76 12.08 -8.70
CA GLU A 189 -11.13 12.88 -9.87
C GLU A 189 -9.99 13.79 -10.34
N LYS A 190 -9.19 14.35 -9.41
CA LYS A 190 -8.04 15.20 -9.75
C LYS A 190 -6.93 14.40 -10.41
N GLY A 191 -6.62 13.23 -9.85
CA GLY A 191 -5.68 12.29 -10.44
C GLY A 191 -6.13 11.82 -11.81
N TRP A 192 -7.43 11.56 -11.98
CA TRP A 192 -8.03 11.22 -13.27
C TRP A 192 -7.90 12.34 -14.29
N ALA A 193 -8.22 13.58 -13.92
CA ALA A 193 -8.03 14.76 -14.77
C ALA A 193 -6.56 14.96 -15.16
N ALA A 194 -5.62 14.58 -14.26
CA ALA A 194 -4.17 14.58 -14.52
C ALA A 194 -3.68 13.37 -15.33
N GLY A 195 -4.59 12.53 -15.87
CA GLY A 195 -4.24 11.41 -16.72
C GLY A 195 -3.91 10.10 -15.99
N LYS A 196 -4.06 9.99 -14.66
CA LYS A 196 -3.83 8.75 -13.93
C LYS A 196 -4.95 7.75 -14.24
N ARG A 197 -4.59 6.55 -14.66
CA ARG A 197 -5.50 5.49 -15.12
C ARG A 197 -5.16 4.13 -14.55
N THR A 198 -4.50 4.10 -13.40
CA THR A 198 -3.97 2.86 -12.83
C THR A 198 -4.50 2.64 -11.43
N VAL A 199 -4.99 1.45 -11.17
CA VAL A 199 -5.26 0.91 -9.84
C VAL A 199 -3.99 0.24 -9.33
N LEU A 200 -3.67 0.45 -8.07
CA LEU A 200 -2.55 -0.19 -7.37
C LEU A 200 -3.10 -1.26 -6.43
N CYS A 201 -2.83 -2.53 -6.73
CA CYS A 201 -3.25 -3.66 -5.90
C CYS A 201 -2.23 -3.90 -4.79
N TRP A 202 -2.71 -4.05 -3.57
CA TRP A 202 -1.90 -4.36 -2.41
C TRP A 202 -2.58 -5.36 -1.49
N VAL A 203 -1.83 -6.02 -0.66
CA VAL A 203 -2.28 -7.07 0.24
C VAL A 203 -1.92 -6.72 1.66
N ALA A 204 -2.77 -7.12 2.60
CA ALA A 204 -2.53 -7.05 4.04
C ALA A 204 -3.13 -8.26 4.73
N ARG A 205 -2.70 -8.55 5.95
CA ARG A 205 -3.38 -9.52 6.81
C ARG A 205 -4.69 -8.96 7.35
N SER A 206 -5.66 -9.83 7.57
CA SER A 206 -6.90 -9.47 8.27
C SER A 206 -6.62 -9.22 9.75
N GLY A 207 -7.42 -8.33 10.37
CA GLY A 207 -7.37 -8.11 11.82
C GLY A 207 -6.18 -7.28 12.32
N GLU A 208 -5.60 -6.43 11.50
CA GLU A 208 -4.46 -5.55 11.87
C GLU A 208 -3.16 -6.32 12.19
N ALA A 209 -3.07 -7.59 11.86
CA ALA A 209 -1.84 -8.36 11.98
C ALA A 209 -0.81 -7.90 10.94
N GLU A 210 0.44 -7.78 11.35
CA GLU A 210 1.53 -7.34 10.48
C GLU A 210 2.14 -8.51 9.70
N LEU A 211 2.76 -8.19 8.60
CA LEU A 211 3.63 -9.07 7.81
C LEU A 211 5.08 -8.84 8.28
N ASP A 212 5.82 -9.91 8.50
CA ASP A 212 7.22 -9.84 8.94
C ASP A 212 8.20 -10.11 7.79
N THR A 213 7.68 -10.36 6.60
CA THR A 213 8.44 -10.66 5.38
C THR A 213 7.55 -10.42 4.17
N SER A 214 8.16 -10.22 3.00
CA SER A 214 7.44 -10.12 1.74
C SER A 214 6.57 -11.35 1.48
N VAL A 215 5.36 -11.11 0.95
CA VAL A 215 4.46 -12.18 0.46
C VAL A 215 4.86 -12.68 -0.93
N ARG A 216 5.85 -12.09 -1.54
CA ARG A 216 6.38 -12.51 -2.83
C ARG A 216 6.97 -13.91 -2.70
N ARG A 217 6.44 -14.83 -3.51
CA ARG A 217 6.92 -16.22 -3.53
C ARG A 217 6.86 -16.75 -4.94
N GLY A 218 8.03 -16.92 -5.53
CA GLY A 218 8.18 -17.45 -6.89
C GLY A 218 8.25 -18.97 -6.92
N ALA A 219 8.28 -19.54 -8.12
CA ALA A 219 8.47 -20.97 -8.30
C ALA A 219 9.83 -21.46 -7.78
N SER A 220 10.87 -20.60 -7.81
CA SER A 220 12.20 -20.88 -7.28
C SER A 220 12.25 -21.06 -5.76
N ASP A 221 11.25 -20.57 -5.04
CA ASP A 221 11.16 -20.60 -3.59
C ASP A 221 10.44 -21.86 -3.07
N LEU A 222 10.07 -22.76 -4.01
CA LEU A 222 9.33 -24.00 -3.76
C LEU A 222 10.11 -25.20 -4.27
N THR A 223 9.99 -26.33 -3.57
CA THR A 223 10.45 -27.62 -4.13
C THR A 223 9.55 -28.05 -5.30
N ALA A 224 9.97 -29.01 -6.11
CA ALA A 224 9.20 -29.51 -7.24
C ALA A 224 7.80 -30.01 -6.80
N ASP A 225 7.73 -30.78 -5.70
CA ASP A 225 6.48 -31.34 -5.19
C ASP A 225 5.56 -30.24 -4.60
N GLN A 226 6.15 -29.25 -3.89
CA GLN A 226 5.42 -28.09 -3.41
C GLN A 226 4.83 -27.28 -4.57
N LEU A 227 5.64 -26.99 -5.59
CA LEU A 227 5.20 -26.25 -6.78
C LEU A 227 4.09 -27.01 -7.53
N SER A 228 4.25 -28.32 -7.68
CA SER A 228 3.25 -29.19 -8.33
C SER A 228 1.91 -29.13 -7.61
N PHE A 229 1.92 -29.25 -6.28
CA PHE A 229 0.70 -29.18 -5.47
C PHE A 229 0.03 -27.80 -5.52
N VAL A 230 0.78 -26.71 -5.26
CA VAL A 230 0.19 -25.35 -5.25
C VAL A 230 -0.32 -24.96 -6.63
N SER A 231 0.34 -25.42 -7.70
CA SER A 231 -0.12 -25.21 -9.08
C SER A 231 -1.42 -25.95 -9.37
N ALA A 232 -1.54 -27.20 -8.92
CA ALA A 232 -2.74 -28.02 -9.13
C ALA A 232 -3.97 -27.46 -8.40
N VAL A 233 -3.83 -26.88 -7.20
CA VAL A 233 -4.95 -26.30 -6.44
C VAL A 233 -5.23 -24.83 -6.78
N LYS A 234 -4.36 -24.17 -7.55
CA LYS A 234 -4.48 -22.75 -7.89
C LYS A 234 -5.82 -22.36 -8.54
N PRO A 235 -6.35 -23.09 -9.56
CA PRO A 235 -7.61 -22.70 -10.20
C PRO A 235 -8.74 -22.54 -9.20
N LEU A 236 -8.93 -23.52 -8.33
CA LEU A 236 -9.97 -23.49 -7.30
C LEU A 236 -9.71 -22.38 -6.25
N SER A 237 -8.47 -22.19 -5.84
CA SER A 237 -8.09 -21.17 -4.88
C SER A 237 -8.40 -19.74 -5.37
N VAL A 238 -8.11 -19.44 -6.64
CA VAL A 238 -8.40 -18.13 -7.26
C VAL A 238 -9.89 -17.86 -7.28
N VAL A 239 -10.70 -18.82 -7.75
CA VAL A 239 -12.15 -18.63 -7.89
C VAL A 239 -12.84 -18.57 -6.52
N SER A 240 -12.40 -19.36 -5.54
CA SER A 240 -12.96 -19.31 -4.19
C SER A 240 -12.73 -17.94 -3.53
N ALA A 241 -11.57 -17.32 -3.75
CA ALA A 241 -11.25 -15.99 -3.26
C ALA A 241 -12.06 -14.85 -3.92
N LEU A 242 -12.69 -15.12 -5.07
CA LEU A 242 -13.58 -14.21 -5.80
C LEU A 242 -15.07 -14.39 -5.43
N GLN A 243 -15.36 -14.87 -4.24
CA GLN A 243 -16.75 -14.99 -3.76
C GLN A 243 -17.45 -13.63 -3.81
N PRO A 244 -18.69 -13.55 -4.36
CA PRO A 244 -19.46 -12.31 -4.41
C PRO A 244 -19.68 -11.68 -3.03
N ALA A 245 -19.51 -10.36 -2.94
CA ALA A 245 -19.76 -9.62 -1.71
C ALA A 245 -21.27 -9.53 -1.37
N LYS A 246 -22.15 -9.59 -2.38
CA LYS A 246 -23.60 -9.59 -2.21
C LYS A 246 -24.08 -11.02 -1.95
N ASN A 247 -24.99 -11.16 -0.99
CA ASN A 247 -25.59 -12.46 -0.74
C ASN A 247 -26.54 -12.88 -1.90
N PRO A 248 -26.80 -14.20 -2.09
CA PRO A 248 -27.65 -14.71 -3.18
C PRO A 248 -29.08 -14.15 -3.22
N ARG A 249 -29.63 -13.67 -2.11
CA ARG A 249 -30.95 -13.01 -2.09
C ARG A 249 -30.91 -11.60 -2.69
N GLN A 250 -29.75 -10.96 -2.68
CA GLN A 250 -29.55 -9.63 -3.25
C GLN A 250 -29.06 -9.69 -4.72
N ASP A 251 -28.32 -10.74 -5.08
CA ASP A 251 -27.76 -10.95 -6.41
C ASP A 251 -27.64 -12.45 -6.72
N LEU A 252 -28.76 -13.07 -7.05
CA LEU A 252 -28.79 -14.49 -7.42
C LEU A 252 -27.98 -14.75 -8.71
N ALA A 253 -28.04 -13.83 -9.67
CA ALA A 253 -27.32 -14.00 -10.94
C ALA A 253 -25.81 -14.03 -10.73
N GLY A 254 -25.29 -13.11 -9.92
CA GLY A 254 -23.86 -13.07 -9.56
C GLY A 254 -23.43 -14.32 -8.77
N ALA A 255 -24.26 -14.79 -7.82
CA ALA A 255 -24.00 -16.00 -7.06
C ALA A 255 -23.96 -17.25 -7.96
N LYS A 256 -24.91 -17.42 -8.88
CA LYS A 256 -24.95 -18.52 -9.87
C LYS A 256 -23.74 -18.48 -10.80
N ALA A 257 -23.37 -17.31 -11.30
CA ALA A 257 -22.19 -17.16 -12.15
C ALA A 257 -20.91 -17.55 -11.41
N TRP A 258 -20.79 -17.19 -10.12
CA TRP A 258 -19.68 -17.63 -9.29
C TRP A 258 -19.69 -19.15 -9.07
N ALA A 259 -20.83 -19.76 -8.76
CA ALA A 259 -20.96 -21.21 -8.59
C ALA A 259 -20.58 -21.97 -9.88
N GLY A 260 -20.91 -21.45 -11.06
CA GLY A 260 -20.48 -22.00 -12.35
C GLY A 260 -18.96 -22.00 -12.48
N ARG A 261 -18.31 -20.86 -12.19
CA ARG A 261 -16.84 -20.78 -12.18
C ARG A 261 -16.20 -21.71 -11.13
N MET A 262 -16.83 -21.88 -9.96
CA MET A 262 -16.37 -22.84 -8.94
C MET A 262 -16.43 -24.28 -9.48
N ALA A 263 -17.50 -24.66 -10.19
CA ALA A 263 -17.60 -25.98 -10.81
C ALA A 263 -16.51 -26.23 -11.86
N GLU A 264 -16.25 -25.25 -12.72
CA GLU A 264 -15.20 -25.32 -13.73
C GLU A 264 -13.81 -25.43 -13.09
N ALA A 265 -13.49 -24.54 -12.15
CA ALA A 265 -12.19 -24.53 -11.46
C ALA A 265 -11.98 -25.80 -10.63
N GLN A 266 -13.05 -26.35 -10.00
CA GLN A 266 -12.95 -27.60 -9.26
C GLN A 266 -12.71 -28.80 -10.18
N ALA A 267 -13.37 -28.83 -11.34
CA ALA A 267 -13.14 -29.88 -12.34
C ALA A 267 -11.70 -29.86 -12.87
N GLU A 268 -11.16 -28.65 -13.15
CA GLU A 268 -9.77 -28.46 -13.54
C GLU A 268 -8.80 -28.89 -12.44
N THR A 269 -9.03 -28.48 -11.19
CA THR A 269 -8.22 -28.86 -10.02
C THR A 269 -8.21 -30.38 -9.82
N ILE A 270 -9.35 -31.05 -9.97
CA ILE A 270 -9.45 -32.53 -9.91
C ILE A 270 -8.53 -33.17 -10.96
N GLN A 271 -8.57 -32.68 -12.19
CA GLN A 271 -7.75 -33.22 -13.26
C GLN A 271 -6.26 -33.01 -12.99
N LEU A 272 -5.87 -31.79 -12.61
CA LEU A 272 -4.49 -31.46 -12.28
C LEU A 272 -3.95 -32.31 -11.13
N LEU A 273 -4.75 -32.53 -10.06
CA LEU A 273 -4.36 -33.38 -8.94
C LEU A 273 -4.19 -34.84 -9.34
N LYS A 274 -5.00 -35.36 -10.26
CA LYS A 274 -4.87 -36.72 -10.78
C LYS A 274 -3.62 -36.92 -11.64
N ASP A 275 -3.24 -35.86 -12.36
CA ASP A 275 -2.07 -35.87 -13.25
C ASP A 275 -0.77 -35.53 -12.49
N THR A 276 -0.86 -35.18 -11.20
CA THR A 276 0.28 -34.78 -10.35
C THR A 276 0.71 -35.95 -9.45
N GLU A 277 1.98 -36.32 -9.55
CA GLU A 277 2.60 -37.24 -8.60
C GLU A 277 3.13 -36.47 -7.40
N LEU A 278 2.71 -36.86 -6.18
CA LEU A 278 3.15 -36.28 -4.92
C LEU A 278 3.67 -37.39 -4.01
N PRO A 279 4.95 -37.73 -4.11
CA PRO A 279 5.56 -38.84 -3.36
C PRO A 279 5.38 -38.64 -1.83
N GLY A 280 4.80 -39.66 -1.17
CA GLY A 280 4.47 -39.63 0.25
C GLY A 280 3.17 -38.93 0.63
N ALA A 281 2.47 -38.30 -0.33
CA ALA A 281 1.17 -37.67 -0.14
C ALA A 281 0.05 -38.29 -1.02
N GLU A 282 0.28 -39.44 -1.62
CA GLU A 282 -0.67 -40.09 -2.56
C GLU A 282 -2.02 -40.37 -1.93
N ARG A 283 -2.01 -40.86 -0.68
CA ARG A 283 -3.24 -41.24 0.04
C ARG A 283 -4.11 -40.02 0.37
N PRO A 284 -3.61 -38.93 0.98
CA PRO A 284 -4.42 -37.74 1.20
C PRO A 284 -4.81 -37.03 -0.11
N THR A 285 -3.99 -37.06 -1.15
CA THR A 285 -4.34 -36.53 -2.47
C THR A 285 -5.52 -37.28 -3.09
N GLY A 286 -5.54 -38.63 -3.02
CA GLY A 286 -6.67 -39.43 -3.49
C GLY A 286 -7.96 -39.12 -2.72
N ARG A 287 -7.88 -38.85 -1.41
CA ARG A 287 -9.04 -38.42 -0.60
C ARG A 287 -9.50 -37.01 -0.96
N LEU A 288 -8.56 -36.08 -1.18
CA LEU A 288 -8.86 -34.73 -1.63
C LEU A 288 -9.63 -34.78 -2.97
N VAL A 289 -9.15 -35.54 -3.93
CA VAL A 289 -9.81 -35.74 -5.23
C VAL A 289 -11.22 -36.29 -5.04
N ALA A 290 -11.41 -37.31 -4.21
CA ALA A 290 -12.73 -37.90 -3.97
C ALA A 290 -13.73 -36.90 -3.36
N GLU A 291 -13.31 -36.06 -2.40
CA GLU A 291 -14.16 -35.00 -1.83
C GLU A 291 -14.52 -33.93 -2.86
N LEU A 292 -13.55 -33.52 -3.68
CA LEU A 292 -13.82 -32.57 -4.76
C LEU A 292 -14.77 -33.16 -5.82
N GLU A 293 -14.61 -34.43 -6.19
CA GLU A 293 -15.52 -35.11 -7.12
C GLU A 293 -16.95 -35.19 -6.57
N ALA A 294 -17.10 -35.47 -5.28
CA ALA A 294 -18.40 -35.52 -4.61
C ALA A 294 -19.07 -34.13 -4.52
N GLY A 295 -18.31 -33.07 -4.31
CA GLY A 295 -18.81 -31.69 -4.29
C GLY A 295 -19.14 -31.10 -5.66
N LEU A 296 -18.54 -31.58 -6.74
CA LEU A 296 -18.67 -30.98 -8.07
C LEU A 296 -20.11 -30.92 -8.60
N PRO A 297 -20.96 -31.95 -8.49
CA PRO A 297 -22.35 -31.86 -8.90
C PRO A 297 -23.13 -30.79 -8.16
N LEU A 298 -22.82 -30.55 -6.88
CA LEU A 298 -23.50 -29.56 -6.06
C LEU A 298 -23.20 -28.12 -6.52
N TRP A 299 -21.97 -27.85 -6.95
CA TRP A 299 -21.63 -26.56 -7.57
C TRP A 299 -22.38 -26.34 -8.88
N ARG A 300 -22.49 -27.37 -9.73
CA ARG A 300 -23.27 -27.31 -10.97
C ARG A 300 -24.75 -27.04 -10.69
N GLN A 301 -25.33 -27.74 -9.70
CA GLN A 301 -26.72 -27.50 -9.29
C GLN A 301 -26.92 -26.11 -8.67
N ALA A 302 -25.95 -25.58 -7.93
CA ALA A 302 -25.99 -24.22 -7.43
C ALA A 302 -25.98 -23.19 -8.56
N ALA A 303 -25.17 -23.43 -9.63
CA ALA A 303 -25.15 -22.57 -10.81
C ALA A 303 -26.49 -22.53 -11.58
N GLU A 304 -27.28 -23.57 -11.48
CA GLU A 304 -28.60 -23.71 -12.14
C GLU A 304 -29.78 -23.38 -11.20
N ALA A 305 -29.54 -23.07 -9.91
CA ALA A 305 -30.57 -22.88 -8.91
C ALA A 305 -31.65 -21.87 -9.36
N PRO A 306 -32.95 -22.19 -9.27
CA PRO A 306 -34.03 -21.30 -9.70
C PRO A 306 -34.20 -20.09 -8.78
N ASP A 307 -33.87 -20.25 -7.50
CA ASP A 307 -34.00 -19.21 -6.46
C ASP A 307 -32.88 -19.29 -5.41
N ALA A 308 -32.83 -18.29 -4.54
CA ALA A 308 -31.81 -18.20 -3.51
C ALA A 308 -31.89 -19.30 -2.46
N ASP A 309 -33.08 -19.79 -2.13
CA ASP A 309 -33.24 -20.81 -1.08
C ASP A 309 -32.72 -22.17 -1.60
N THR A 310 -32.98 -22.50 -2.87
CA THR A 310 -32.40 -23.67 -3.54
C THR A 310 -30.87 -23.53 -3.61
N PHE A 311 -30.35 -22.34 -3.97
CA PHE A 311 -28.92 -22.06 -3.97
C PHE A 311 -28.27 -22.32 -2.61
N TYR A 312 -28.85 -21.79 -1.54
CA TYR A 312 -28.38 -22.04 -0.16
C TYR A 312 -28.51 -23.52 0.24
N GLY A 313 -29.51 -24.23 -0.28
CA GLY A 313 -29.64 -25.67 -0.12
C GLY A 313 -28.39 -26.41 -0.62
N GLN A 314 -27.95 -26.10 -1.82
CA GLN A 314 -26.74 -26.69 -2.40
C GLN A 314 -25.47 -26.34 -1.60
N LEU A 315 -25.34 -25.10 -1.15
CA LEU A 315 -24.20 -24.70 -0.32
C LEU A 315 -24.17 -25.43 1.04
N ARG A 316 -25.36 -25.71 1.64
CA ARG A 316 -25.42 -26.53 2.86
C ARG A 316 -24.96 -27.96 2.60
N SER A 317 -25.36 -28.55 1.48
CA SER A 317 -24.90 -29.88 1.08
C SER A 317 -23.39 -29.93 0.81
N LEU A 318 -22.83 -28.88 0.21
CA LEU A 318 -21.38 -28.72 0.01
C LEU A 318 -20.59 -28.75 1.32
N LYS A 319 -21.14 -28.25 2.42
CA LYS A 319 -20.47 -28.31 3.74
C LYS A 319 -20.22 -29.72 4.26
N GLN A 320 -20.90 -30.72 3.72
CA GLN A 320 -20.67 -32.13 4.05
C GLN A 320 -19.43 -32.69 3.34
N HIS A 321 -18.97 -32.01 2.30
CA HIS A 321 -17.79 -32.33 1.50
C HIS A 321 -16.69 -31.31 1.81
N ASN A 322 -15.87 -31.61 2.82
CA ASN A 322 -14.85 -30.68 3.30
C ASN A 322 -13.44 -31.12 2.84
N PRO A 323 -12.83 -30.46 1.85
CA PRO A 323 -11.50 -30.77 1.37
C PRO A 323 -10.38 -30.30 2.33
N ASP A 324 -10.65 -29.33 3.22
CA ASP A 324 -9.64 -28.66 4.04
C ASP A 324 -8.74 -29.59 4.88
N PRO A 325 -9.23 -30.65 5.51
CA PRO A 325 -8.38 -31.57 6.27
C PRO A 325 -7.29 -32.21 5.39
N TYR A 326 -7.65 -32.60 4.18
CA TYR A 326 -6.72 -33.25 3.24
C TYR A 326 -5.72 -32.25 2.67
N VAL A 327 -6.15 -31.03 2.35
CA VAL A 327 -5.26 -29.94 1.95
C VAL A 327 -4.23 -29.66 3.04
N ARG A 328 -4.64 -29.61 4.32
CA ARG A 328 -3.71 -29.41 5.46
C ARG A 328 -2.76 -30.58 5.61
N GLU A 329 -3.23 -31.81 5.48
CA GLU A 329 -2.39 -33.01 5.56
C GLU A 329 -1.33 -33.01 4.46
N ILE A 330 -1.71 -32.74 3.21
CA ILE A 330 -0.77 -32.66 2.07
C ILE A 330 0.25 -31.54 2.31
N ARG A 331 -0.21 -30.33 2.69
CA ARG A 331 0.69 -29.22 3.00
C ARG A 331 1.72 -29.58 4.09
N GLY A 332 1.27 -30.25 5.16
CA GLY A 332 2.16 -30.71 6.22
C GLY A 332 3.20 -31.71 5.73
N LEU A 333 2.81 -32.69 4.92
CA LEU A 333 3.71 -33.69 4.33
C LEU A 333 4.74 -33.06 3.37
N LEU A 334 4.33 -32.05 2.63
CA LEU A 334 5.21 -31.31 1.71
C LEU A 334 6.03 -30.21 2.41
N GLY A 335 5.86 -29.98 3.73
CA GLY A 335 6.54 -28.92 4.44
C GLY A 335 6.09 -27.49 4.05
N LEU A 336 4.89 -27.35 3.49
CA LEU A 336 4.28 -26.05 3.24
C LEU A 336 3.69 -25.47 4.53
N PRO A 337 3.81 -24.14 4.77
CA PRO A 337 3.14 -23.51 5.89
C PRO A 337 1.64 -23.80 5.89
N LEU A 338 1.09 -24.11 7.06
CA LEU A 338 -0.35 -24.34 7.17
C LEU A 338 -1.11 -23.02 7.11
N PRO A 339 -2.22 -22.94 6.35
CA PRO A 339 -3.09 -21.78 6.41
C PRO A 339 -3.51 -21.52 7.86
N SER A 340 -3.47 -20.27 8.31
CA SER A 340 -4.04 -19.92 9.61
C SER A 340 -5.53 -20.33 9.61
N ALA A 341 -6.00 -20.87 10.73
CA ALA A 341 -7.41 -21.18 10.90
C ALA A 341 -8.22 -19.88 11.02
N GLU A 342 -8.42 -19.18 9.89
CA GLU A 342 -9.45 -18.16 9.86
C GLU A 342 -10.81 -18.84 9.82
N PRO A 343 -11.79 -18.38 10.62
CA PRO A 343 -13.14 -18.87 10.47
C PRO A 343 -13.59 -18.54 9.05
N THR A 344 -13.95 -19.57 8.29
CA THR A 344 -14.68 -19.41 7.01
C THR A 344 -15.81 -18.42 7.27
N PRO A 345 -15.92 -17.33 6.49
CA PRO A 345 -17.01 -16.39 6.68
C PRO A 345 -18.32 -17.19 6.75
N ALA A 346 -19.08 -16.98 7.82
CA ALA A 346 -20.38 -17.64 7.97
C ALA A 346 -21.24 -17.25 6.76
N LEU A 347 -21.58 -18.25 5.93
CA LEU A 347 -22.52 -18.16 4.83
C LEU A 347 -23.92 -17.85 5.34
#